data_2545855a7e93d2636ce11dc0e25a6b21
#
_entry.id   2545855a7e93d2636ce11dc0e25a6b21
#
_cell.length_a   1.000
_cell.length_b   1.000
_cell.length_c   1.000
_cell.angle_alpha   90.00
_cell.angle_beta   90.00
_cell.angle_gamma   90.00
#
_symmetry.space_group_name_H-M   'P 1'
#
loop_
_entity.id
_entity.type
_entity.pdbx_description
1 polymer ?
#
loop_
_entity_poly.entity_id
_entity_poly.type
_entity_poly.pdbx_seq_one_letter_code
_entity_poly.pdbx_strand_id
1 'polypeptide(L)'
;HIGNIKLGPINFIHRSAEISYFIGEKHLWGKGFTTLAINKIISIAKKKGIKKLKAGFIKMNTGSKKVLMKNGFKVEGKFRSEIIFRGKRVDSFWLGKTL
;
A
#
# COMPACT_ATOMS: atom_id res chain seq x y z
N HIS A 1 -19.43 6.47 -0.46
CA HIS A 1 -18.21 5.84 -0.94
C HIS A 1 -17.04 6.19 -0.04
N ILE A 2 -16.49 5.22 0.65
CA ILE A 2 -15.42 5.44 1.61
C ILE A 2 -14.02 5.11 1.06
N GLY A 3 -13.95 4.41 -0.06
CA GLY A 3 -12.68 4.11 -0.70
C GLY A 3 -12.72 2.84 -1.51
N ASN A 4 -11.60 2.51 -2.13
CA ASN A 4 -11.42 1.26 -2.83
C ASN A 4 -9.99 0.76 -2.69
N ILE A 5 -9.80 -0.54 -2.88
CA ILE A 5 -8.50 -1.19 -2.85
C ILE A 5 -8.37 -2.03 -4.11
N LYS A 6 -7.22 -1.95 -4.75
CA LYS A 6 -6.96 -2.63 -6.00
C LYS A 6 -5.67 -3.43 -5.90
N LEU A 7 -5.71 -4.66 -6.37
CA LEU A 7 -4.52 -5.49 -6.53
C LEU A 7 -4.09 -5.41 -8.01
N GLY A 8 -2.89 -4.94 -8.24
CA GLY A 8 -2.33 -4.82 -9.57
C GLY A 8 -1.56 -3.53 -9.75
N PRO A 9 -0.77 -3.40 -10.80
CA PRO A 9 -0.53 -4.40 -11.84
C PRO A 9 0.22 -5.63 -11.32
N ILE A 10 -0.01 -6.78 -11.97
CA ILE A 10 0.62 -8.04 -11.58
C ILE A 10 1.75 -8.36 -12.56
N ASN A 11 2.92 -8.68 -12.03
CA ASN A 11 4.03 -9.18 -12.83
C ASN A 11 4.05 -10.70 -12.69
N PHE A 12 3.65 -11.38 -13.77
CA PHE A 12 3.52 -12.85 -13.75
C PHE A 12 4.86 -13.57 -13.80
N ILE A 13 5.91 -12.91 -14.28
CA ILE A 13 7.24 -13.50 -14.34
C ILE A 13 7.84 -13.57 -12.94
N HIS A 14 7.78 -12.45 -12.21
CA HIS A 14 8.36 -12.35 -10.86
C HIS A 14 7.37 -12.67 -9.77
N ARG A 15 6.12 -12.92 -10.13
CA ARG A 15 5.04 -13.20 -9.19
C ARG A 15 4.89 -12.11 -8.12
N SER A 16 4.98 -10.88 -8.58
CA SER A 16 4.84 -9.70 -7.72
C SER A 16 3.67 -8.84 -8.16
N ALA A 17 3.12 -8.08 -7.23
CA ALA A 17 2.02 -7.18 -7.53
C ALA A 17 2.08 -5.96 -6.63
N GLU A 18 1.44 -4.87 -7.05
CA GLU A 18 1.28 -3.68 -6.24
C GLU A 18 -0.11 -3.68 -5.61
N ILE A 19 -0.21 -3.09 -4.43
CA ILE A 19 -1.49 -2.72 -3.83
C ILE A 19 -1.65 -1.23 -3.99
N SER A 20 -2.77 -0.82 -4.57
CA SER A 20 -3.16 0.58 -4.67
C SER A 20 -4.46 0.76 -3.93
N TYR A 21 -4.56 1.80 -3.11
CA TYR A 21 -5.81 2.05 -2.41
C TYR A 21 -6.01 3.53 -2.13
N PHE A 22 -7.26 3.88 -1.99
CA PHE A 22 -7.69 5.23 -1.69
C PHE A 22 -8.81 5.17 -0.65
N ILE A 23 -8.63 5.90 0.43
CA ILE A 23 -9.66 6.08 1.46
C ILE A 23 -10.01 7.56 1.49
N GLY A 24 -11.24 7.88 1.09
CA GLY A 24 -11.68 9.26 0.97
C GLY A 24 -11.85 9.98 2.30
N GLU A 25 -12.10 9.22 3.37
CA GLU A 25 -12.33 9.79 4.69
C GLU A 25 -11.18 9.45 5.63
N LYS A 26 -10.35 10.44 5.92
CA LYS A 26 -9.16 10.24 6.75
C LYS A 26 -9.45 9.64 8.12
N HIS A 27 -10.56 10.01 8.72
CA HIS A 27 -10.89 9.52 10.06
C HIS A 27 -11.16 8.02 10.12
N LEU A 28 -11.34 7.37 8.97
CA LEU A 28 -11.54 5.92 8.91
C LEU A 28 -10.24 5.13 8.99
N TRP A 29 -9.09 5.78 8.78
CA TRP A 29 -7.81 5.12 8.70
C TRP A 29 -7.44 4.35 9.96
N GLY A 30 -7.77 4.85 11.12
CA GLY A 30 -7.39 4.24 12.39
C GLY A 30 -8.40 3.25 12.95
N LYS A 31 -9.46 2.90 12.22
CA LYS A 31 -10.58 2.12 12.76
C LYS A 31 -10.55 0.64 12.38
N GLY A 32 -9.43 0.14 11.89
CA GLY A 32 -9.29 -1.27 11.55
C GLY A 32 -9.91 -1.67 10.20
N PHE A 33 -10.72 -0.80 9.61
CA PHE A 33 -11.36 -1.08 8.33
C PHE A 33 -10.35 -1.34 7.21
N THR A 34 -9.38 -0.44 7.06
CA THR A 34 -8.36 -0.55 6.02
C THR A 34 -7.46 -1.76 6.27
N THR A 35 -7.14 -2.04 7.54
CA THR A 35 -6.34 -3.20 7.91
C THR A 35 -7.01 -4.49 7.47
N LEU A 36 -8.33 -4.62 7.71
CA LEU A 36 -9.09 -5.80 7.28
C LEU A 36 -9.12 -5.93 5.77
N ALA A 37 -9.29 -4.82 5.06
CA ALA A 37 -9.31 -4.82 3.60
C ALA A 37 -7.97 -5.25 3.01
N ILE A 38 -6.87 -4.77 3.56
CA ILE A 38 -5.53 -5.16 3.12
C ILE A 38 -5.28 -6.63 3.42
N ASN A 39 -5.70 -7.12 4.57
CA ASN A 39 -5.60 -8.53 4.93
C ASN A 39 -6.30 -9.41 3.89
N LYS A 40 -7.49 -8.99 3.46
CA LYS A 40 -8.25 -9.71 2.44
C LYS A 40 -7.52 -9.72 1.10
N ILE A 41 -6.92 -8.60 0.70
CA ILE A 41 -6.12 -8.52 -0.53
C ILE A 41 -4.91 -9.45 -0.46
N ILE A 42 -4.25 -9.53 0.68
CA ILE A 42 -3.12 -10.44 0.88
C ILE A 42 -3.58 -11.89 0.67
N SER A 43 -4.72 -12.25 1.22
CA SER A 43 -5.28 -13.59 1.05
C SER A 43 -5.56 -13.91 -0.41
N ILE A 44 -6.15 -12.97 -1.14
CA ILE A 44 -6.42 -13.11 -2.58
C ILE A 44 -5.12 -13.27 -3.36
N ALA A 45 -4.11 -12.46 -3.03
CA ALA A 45 -2.81 -12.51 -3.69
C ALA A 45 -2.16 -13.88 -3.51
N LYS A 46 -2.20 -14.43 -2.31
CA LYS A 46 -1.68 -15.77 -2.03
C LYS A 46 -2.36 -16.83 -2.89
N LYS A 47 -3.67 -16.76 -3.02
CA LYS A 47 -4.44 -17.71 -3.85
C LYS A 47 -4.07 -17.61 -5.32
N LYS A 48 -3.65 -16.44 -5.77
CA LYS A 48 -3.22 -16.22 -7.16
C LYS A 48 -1.76 -16.59 -7.41
N GLY A 49 -1.06 -17.06 -6.39
CA GLY A 49 0.35 -17.44 -6.51
C GLY A 49 1.32 -16.27 -6.47
N ILE A 50 0.89 -15.11 -6.02
CA ILE A 50 1.75 -13.95 -5.89
C ILE A 50 2.66 -14.15 -4.67
N LYS A 51 3.95 -13.84 -4.83
CA LYS A 51 4.96 -14.07 -3.80
C LYS A 51 5.49 -12.80 -3.17
N LYS A 52 5.23 -11.64 -3.78
CA LYS A 52 5.70 -10.35 -3.27
C LYS A 52 4.65 -9.29 -3.54
N LEU A 53 4.32 -8.52 -2.51
CA LEU A 53 3.45 -7.35 -2.64
C LEU A 53 4.24 -6.08 -2.35
N LYS A 54 3.92 -5.03 -3.09
CA LYS A 54 4.50 -3.70 -2.91
C LYS A 54 3.38 -2.68 -2.72
N ALA A 55 3.63 -1.68 -1.90
CA ALA A 55 2.70 -0.57 -1.71
C ALA A 55 3.49 0.71 -1.50
N GLY A 56 3.03 1.79 -2.12
CA GLY A 56 3.69 3.08 -2.01
C GLY A 56 2.86 4.08 -1.21
N PHE A 57 3.53 5.05 -0.59
CA PHE A 57 2.85 6.17 0.04
C PHE A 57 3.76 7.39 0.05
N ILE A 58 3.16 8.57 0.18
CA ILE A 58 3.92 9.81 0.32
C ILE A 58 4.14 10.12 1.81
N LYS A 59 5.16 10.91 2.10
CA LYS A 59 5.60 11.22 3.47
C LYS A 59 4.47 11.66 4.40
N MET A 60 3.52 12.44 3.90
CA MET A 60 2.42 12.95 4.73
C MET A 60 1.36 11.92 5.05
N ASN A 61 1.37 10.77 4.42
CA ASN A 61 0.34 9.76 4.62
C ASN A 61 0.78 8.74 5.67
N THR A 62 0.87 9.19 6.92
CA THR A 62 1.29 8.33 8.03
C THR A 62 0.26 7.25 8.35
N GLY A 63 -1.02 7.51 8.07
CA GLY A 63 -2.07 6.50 8.25
C GLY A 63 -1.85 5.29 7.36
N SER A 64 -1.49 5.53 6.10
CA SER A 64 -1.16 4.48 5.16
C SER A 64 0.02 3.64 5.63
N LYS A 65 1.08 4.30 6.10
CA LYS A 65 2.25 3.60 6.65
C LYS A 65 1.88 2.67 7.80
N LYS A 66 1.11 3.19 8.77
CA LYS A 66 0.72 2.40 9.94
C LYS A 66 -0.08 1.16 9.56
N VAL A 67 -1.04 1.31 8.65
CA VAL A 67 -1.88 0.21 8.22
C VAL A 67 -1.05 -0.86 7.51
N LEU A 68 -0.16 -0.46 6.62
CA LEU A 68 0.69 -1.40 5.90
C LEU A 68 1.62 -2.14 6.85
N MET A 69 2.22 -1.43 7.80
CA MET A 69 3.13 -2.07 8.76
C MET A 69 2.39 -3.03 9.69
N LYS A 70 1.15 -2.73 10.06
CA LYS A 70 0.32 -3.68 10.83
C LYS A 70 0.08 -4.98 10.07
N ASN A 71 0.07 -4.92 8.75
CA ASN A 71 -0.11 -6.10 7.91
C ASN A 71 1.20 -6.75 7.47
N GLY A 72 2.30 -6.39 8.13
CA GLY A 72 3.58 -7.03 7.91
C GLY A 72 4.43 -6.46 6.80
N PHE A 73 4.06 -5.32 6.24
CA PHE A 73 4.89 -4.64 5.25
C PHE A 73 6.07 -3.96 5.93
N LYS A 74 7.19 -3.89 5.22
CA LYS A 74 8.40 -3.22 5.69
C LYS A 74 8.87 -2.20 4.67
N VAL A 75 9.45 -1.10 5.14
CA VAL A 75 10.00 -0.08 4.25
C VAL A 75 11.18 -0.67 3.48
N GLU A 76 11.11 -0.61 2.16
CA GLU A 76 12.15 -1.14 1.28
C GLU A 76 12.80 -0.07 0.42
N GLY A 77 12.19 1.09 0.30
CA GLY A 77 12.77 2.15 -0.50
C GLY A 77 12.22 3.51 -0.17
N LYS A 78 13.04 4.52 -0.45
CA LYS A 78 12.67 5.92 -0.31
C LYS A 78 13.14 6.65 -1.55
N PHE A 79 12.26 7.44 -2.15
CA PHE A 79 12.57 8.28 -3.29
C PHE A 79 12.42 9.73 -2.89
N ARG A 80 13.54 10.44 -2.83
CA ARG A 80 13.53 11.84 -2.39
C ARG A 80 12.96 12.73 -3.46
N SER A 81 12.06 13.64 -3.02
CA SER A 81 11.52 14.70 -3.86
C SER A 81 10.89 14.20 -5.16
N GLU A 82 10.32 12.99 -5.14
CA GLU A 82 9.79 12.36 -6.35
C GLU A 82 8.42 12.88 -6.74
N ILE A 83 7.59 13.18 -5.75
CA ILE A 83 6.17 13.49 -5.97
C ILE A 83 5.93 14.98 -5.73
N ILE A 84 5.07 15.58 -6.55
CA ILE A 84 4.59 16.94 -6.29
C ILE A 84 3.25 16.84 -5.58
N PHE A 85 3.20 17.38 -4.38
CA PHE A 85 1.99 17.41 -3.57
C PHE A 85 1.76 18.82 -3.05
N ARG A 86 0.61 19.40 -3.45
CA ARG A 86 0.25 20.77 -3.08
C ARG A 86 1.34 21.79 -3.46
N GLY A 87 1.91 21.64 -4.64
CA GLY A 87 2.91 22.54 -5.16
C GLY A 87 4.32 22.37 -4.62
N LYS A 88 4.53 21.37 -3.74
CA LYS A 88 5.86 21.10 -3.17
C LYS A 88 6.29 19.69 -3.49
N ARG A 89 7.59 19.50 -3.66
CA ARG A 89 8.14 18.17 -3.84
C ARG A 89 8.23 17.46 -2.50
N VAL A 90 7.74 16.22 -2.46
CA VAL A 90 7.76 15.41 -1.25
C VAL A 90 8.36 14.05 -1.56
N ASP A 91 8.84 13.39 -0.50
CA ASP A 91 9.40 12.05 -0.62
C ASP A 91 8.30 11.02 -0.77
N SER A 92 8.58 9.96 -1.52
CA SER A 92 7.73 8.79 -1.57
C SER A 92 8.46 7.59 -0.96
N PHE A 93 7.69 6.64 -0.48
CA PHE A 93 8.22 5.43 0.17
C PHE A 93 7.57 4.20 -0.44
N TRP A 94 8.35 3.13 -0.54
CA TRP A 94 7.84 1.84 -0.97
C TRP A 94 8.01 0.83 0.14
N LEU A 95 6.95 0.12 0.42
CA LEU A 95 6.94 -0.97 1.38
C LEU A 95 6.70 -2.27 0.64
N GLY A 96 7.26 -3.33 1.17
CA GLY A 96 7.10 -4.64 0.58
C GLY A 96 6.76 -5.69 1.61
N LYS A 97 6.11 -6.75 1.15
CA LYS A 97 5.80 -7.92 1.96
C LYS A 97 5.99 -9.16 1.12
N THR A 98 6.83 -10.05 1.60
CA THR A 98 6.99 -11.39 0.99
C THR A 98 5.86 -12.29 1.51
N LEU A 99 5.20 -12.96 0.60
CA LEU A 99 4.08 -13.84 0.95
C LEU A 99 4.50 -15.29 1.08
#